data_ec1463dcd282ce09bbaae467cae05a77
#
_entry.id   ec1463dcd282ce09bbaae467cae05a77
#
_cell.length_a   1.000
_cell.length_b   1.000
_cell.length_c   1.000
_cell.angle_alpha   90.00
_cell.angle_beta   90.00
_cell.angle_gamma   90.00
#
_symmetry.space_group_name_H-M   'P 1'
#
loop_
_entity.id
_entity.type
_entity.pdbx_description
1 polymer ?
#
loop_
_entity_poly.entity_id
_entity_poly.type
_entity_poly.pdbx_seq_one_letter_code
_entity_poly.pdbx_strand_id
1 'polypeptide(L)'
;MKSSYQIRVNSHGRKVLIVKGIVPVDQLEKLGADDFDMIYVEDTGQSHYELSYQLQNMSPFHSLKCHLKPRFLASTLKNRILHLAPVVDGYADTPDDKAMGERVNEIYDNLALIETFDISEVKSNNYMYFLKLCKYAISRGMHTFTISLEEAYAQGHTALFLAKQNNIVSTMKDEFIHFNHVLLELGYAKRKNFVERIHVCPHCKGSHLFYMEACPKCNSSLLKEEPVLHHFRCANISPESSYAYDGELRCPKCHQFLRHIGVDYDRPSSVYTCQECSHTFLHTRMKVYCSTCQKTFRPSDLLAADIYSYEFTSEGILALSSNDAVVAISKDIWGGYSNFESFLSQVRLFSYSHEKSETIYINRFKVEGSHVNKEVIMHIVSDLQKRYHYNNLSYKGNYIFMATKAPSHMSDALWQQTQEEHEETLRIIDLKYAGVTLEEQDYLRQHEDEKIDTFIQRISKLN
;
A
#
# COMPACT_ATOMS: atom_id res chain seq x y z
N MET A 1 -4.87 -39.52 15.41
CA MET A 1 -4.35 -38.51 14.44
C MET A 1 -2.88 -38.35 14.74
N LYS A 2 -1.96 -38.50 13.76
CA LYS A 2 -0.57 -38.19 13.96
C LYS A 2 -0.48 -36.67 14.15
N SER A 3 0.22 -36.24 15.21
CA SER A 3 0.45 -34.79 15.45
C SER A 3 1.10 -34.19 14.23
N SER A 4 0.57 -33.06 13.74
CA SER A 4 1.10 -32.30 12.58
C SER A 4 2.39 -31.54 12.92
N TYR A 5 2.83 -31.61 14.17
CA TYR A 5 4.12 -31.09 14.62
C TYR A 5 4.72 -31.94 15.74
N GLN A 6 6.02 -31.76 15.95
CA GLN A 6 6.76 -32.33 17.10
C GLN A 6 7.82 -31.34 17.56
N ILE A 7 8.16 -31.40 18.85
CA ILE A 7 9.30 -30.64 19.38
C ILE A 7 10.40 -31.63 19.77
N ARG A 8 11.64 -31.39 19.33
CA ARG A 8 12.80 -32.15 19.73
C ARG A 8 14.02 -31.25 19.92
N VAL A 9 14.98 -31.71 20.72
CA VAL A 9 16.29 -31.05 20.80
C VAL A 9 17.17 -31.55 19.65
N ASN A 10 17.78 -30.60 18.90
CA ASN A 10 18.72 -30.94 17.84
C ASN A 10 20.15 -31.15 18.36
N SER A 11 21.09 -31.53 17.47
CA SER A 11 22.51 -31.77 17.81
C SER A 11 23.22 -30.50 18.34
N HIS A 12 22.64 -29.30 18.15
CA HIS A 12 23.16 -28.02 18.64
C HIS A 12 22.54 -27.61 19.99
N GLY A 13 21.78 -28.47 20.63
CA GLY A 13 21.13 -28.21 21.92
C GLY A 13 19.90 -27.31 21.87
N ARG A 14 19.37 -26.99 20.65
CA ARG A 14 18.18 -26.14 20.47
C ARG A 14 16.91 -26.97 20.37
N LYS A 15 15.84 -26.50 21.01
CA LYS A 15 14.49 -27.08 20.85
C LYS A 15 13.92 -26.67 19.50
N VAL A 16 13.68 -27.62 18.62
CA VAL A 16 13.18 -27.39 17.26
C VAL A 16 11.70 -27.79 17.19
N LEU A 17 10.85 -26.85 16.83
CA LEU A 17 9.48 -27.11 16.44
C LEU A 17 9.50 -27.60 14.97
N ILE A 18 9.36 -28.90 14.78
CA ILE A 18 9.31 -29.53 13.46
C ILE A 18 7.85 -29.61 13.02
N VAL A 19 7.54 -28.95 11.92
CA VAL A 19 6.19 -28.87 11.35
C VAL A 19 6.08 -29.80 10.16
N LYS A 20 5.08 -30.70 10.22
CA LYS A 20 4.77 -31.74 9.22
C LYS A 20 3.39 -31.50 8.63
N GLY A 21 3.30 -30.76 7.55
CA GLY A 21 2.02 -30.42 6.96
C GLY A 21 1.33 -29.20 7.60
N ILE A 22 0.02 -29.09 7.43
CA ILE A 22 -0.76 -27.99 7.98
C ILE A 22 -1.00 -28.20 9.47
N VAL A 23 -0.54 -27.26 10.29
CA VAL A 23 -0.85 -27.21 11.72
C VAL A 23 -1.97 -26.19 11.93
N PRO A 24 -3.09 -26.58 12.55
CA PRO A 24 -4.15 -25.63 12.90
C PRO A 24 -3.63 -24.49 13.79
N VAL A 25 -4.11 -23.29 13.55
CA VAL A 25 -3.66 -22.06 14.26
C VAL A 25 -3.85 -22.20 15.77
N ASP A 26 -4.98 -22.77 16.21
CA ASP A 26 -5.30 -23.01 17.62
C ASP A 26 -4.32 -23.94 18.33
N GLN A 27 -3.62 -24.80 17.59
CA GLN A 27 -2.56 -25.65 18.15
C GLN A 27 -1.24 -24.88 18.28
N LEU A 28 -0.93 -24.01 17.33
CA LEU A 28 0.26 -23.15 17.38
C LEU A 28 0.13 -22.08 18.47
N GLU A 29 -1.07 -21.55 18.69
CA GLU A 29 -1.36 -20.57 19.72
C GLU A 29 -1.19 -21.10 21.16
N LYS A 30 -1.24 -22.42 21.34
CA LYS A 30 -1.01 -23.06 22.64
C LYS A 30 0.47 -23.18 23.00
N LEU A 31 1.37 -22.97 22.03
CA LEU A 31 2.80 -23.04 22.27
C LEU A 31 3.32 -21.75 22.91
N GLY A 32 3.95 -21.91 24.05
CA GLY A 32 4.63 -20.81 24.75
C GLY A 32 5.95 -20.42 24.08
N ALA A 33 6.42 -19.24 24.43
CA ALA A 33 7.70 -18.74 23.92
C ALA A 33 8.91 -19.59 24.33
N ASP A 34 8.82 -20.35 25.40
CA ASP A 34 9.93 -21.18 25.92
C ASP A 34 9.82 -22.66 25.50
N ASP A 35 8.78 -23.03 24.76
CA ASP A 35 8.57 -24.40 24.29
C ASP A 35 9.53 -24.80 23.17
N PHE A 36 9.95 -23.85 22.35
CA PHE A 36 10.88 -24.09 21.23
C PHE A 36 11.79 -22.89 21.00
N ASP A 37 12.93 -23.13 20.34
CA ASP A 37 13.90 -22.09 19.98
C ASP A 37 13.82 -21.71 18.51
N MET A 38 13.43 -22.63 17.63
CA MET A 38 13.38 -22.41 16.19
C MET A 38 12.31 -23.29 15.55
N ILE A 39 11.91 -22.93 14.34
CA ILE A 39 10.92 -23.64 13.54
C ILE A 39 11.61 -24.26 12.33
N TYR A 40 11.30 -25.54 12.06
CA TYR A 40 11.72 -26.24 10.85
C TYR A 40 10.50 -26.86 10.16
N VAL A 41 10.29 -26.56 8.89
CA VAL A 41 9.19 -27.11 8.11
C VAL A 41 9.68 -28.22 7.20
N GLU A 42 9.21 -29.45 7.45
CA GLU A 42 9.53 -30.62 6.61
C GLU A 42 8.75 -30.61 5.31
N ASP A 43 9.37 -31.15 4.25
CA ASP A 43 8.67 -31.44 3.00
C ASP A 43 7.89 -32.76 3.15
N THR A 44 6.59 -32.66 3.22
CA THR A 44 5.68 -33.81 3.25
C THR A 44 4.82 -33.89 1.99
N GLY A 45 5.25 -33.23 0.90
CA GLY A 45 4.53 -33.16 -0.36
C GLY A 45 3.40 -32.13 -0.39
N GLN A 46 3.43 -31.14 0.53
CA GLN A 46 2.44 -30.04 0.56
C GLN A 46 2.41 -29.30 -0.76
N SER A 47 1.24 -28.85 -1.15
CA SER A 47 1.07 -27.93 -2.28
C SER A 47 1.69 -26.57 -1.96
N HIS A 48 1.96 -25.80 -3.02
CA HIS A 48 2.42 -24.41 -2.87
C HIS A 48 1.47 -23.55 -2.01
N TYR A 49 0.16 -23.74 -2.18
CA TYR A 49 -0.87 -23.07 -1.41
C TYR A 49 -0.82 -23.44 0.07
N GLU A 50 -0.71 -24.71 0.40
CA GLU A 50 -0.63 -25.19 1.78
C GLU A 50 0.60 -24.66 2.50
N LEU A 51 1.77 -24.64 1.83
CA LEU A 51 2.99 -24.07 2.38
C LEU A 51 2.85 -22.57 2.62
N SER A 52 2.29 -21.85 1.65
CA SER A 52 2.06 -20.40 1.78
C SER A 52 1.12 -20.11 2.93
N TYR A 53 0.01 -20.84 3.03
CA TYR A 53 -0.96 -20.73 4.12
C TYR A 53 -0.31 -21.04 5.47
N GLN A 54 0.48 -22.12 5.58
CA GLN A 54 1.16 -22.50 6.81
C GLN A 54 2.15 -21.43 7.26
N LEU A 55 3.00 -20.92 6.37
CA LEU A 55 4.00 -19.89 6.69
C LEU A 55 3.35 -18.57 7.09
N GLN A 56 2.24 -18.22 6.47
CA GLN A 56 1.46 -17.03 6.82
C GLN A 56 0.83 -17.17 8.21
N ASN A 57 0.30 -18.34 8.54
CA ASN A 57 -0.37 -18.60 9.82
C ASN A 57 0.61 -18.84 10.98
N MET A 58 1.88 -19.13 10.70
CA MET A 58 2.94 -19.10 11.73
C MET A 58 3.25 -17.68 12.22
N SER A 59 2.76 -16.66 11.53
CA SER A 59 2.91 -15.26 11.90
C SER A 59 2.09 -14.77 13.10
N PRO A 60 0.89 -15.32 13.40
CA PRO A 60 0.04 -14.82 14.48
C PRO A 60 0.37 -15.35 15.87
N PHE A 61 1.57 -15.85 16.12
CA PHE A 61 1.98 -16.07 17.50
C PHE A 61 1.79 -14.75 18.29
N HIS A 62 1.00 -14.79 19.35
CA HIS A 62 0.62 -13.63 20.15
C HIS A 62 1.82 -12.96 20.82
N SER A 63 2.93 -13.65 20.93
CA SER A 63 4.17 -13.15 21.52
C SER A 63 5.15 -12.70 20.43
N LEU A 64 5.68 -11.48 20.56
CA LEU A 64 6.79 -11.00 19.74
C LEU A 64 7.99 -11.93 19.81
N LYS A 65 8.27 -12.49 21.00
CA LYS A 65 9.35 -13.46 21.22
C LYS A 65 9.21 -14.69 20.33
N CYS A 66 7.99 -15.22 20.15
CA CYS A 66 7.72 -16.31 19.21
C CYS A 66 7.87 -15.90 17.76
N HIS A 67 7.42 -14.68 17.41
CA HIS A 67 7.51 -14.16 16.06
C HIS A 67 8.97 -14.01 15.57
N LEU A 68 9.87 -13.62 16.46
CA LEU A 68 11.28 -13.37 16.13
C LEU A 68 12.12 -14.66 16.02
N LYS A 69 11.58 -15.81 16.40
CA LYS A 69 12.33 -17.08 16.34
C LYS A 69 12.73 -17.45 14.90
N PRO A 70 13.93 -18.04 14.74
CA PRO A 70 14.42 -18.50 13.44
C PRO A 70 13.50 -19.51 12.77
N ARG A 71 13.36 -19.41 11.43
CA ARG A 71 12.50 -20.28 10.60
C ARG A 71 13.27 -20.83 9.44
N PHE A 72 13.31 -22.15 9.34
CA PHE A 72 13.97 -22.88 8.25
C PHE A 72 13.01 -23.83 7.57
N LEU A 73 13.29 -24.11 6.30
CA LEU A 73 12.55 -25.07 5.52
C LEU A 73 13.47 -26.17 5.02
N ALA A 74 12.90 -27.33 4.76
CA ALA A 74 13.60 -28.40 4.06
C ALA A 74 14.15 -27.89 2.70
N SER A 75 15.39 -28.26 2.34
CA SER A 75 16.05 -27.81 1.12
C SER A 75 15.26 -28.13 -0.16
N THR A 76 14.48 -29.20 -0.15
CA THR A 76 13.59 -29.58 -1.25
C THR A 76 12.47 -28.57 -1.54
N LEU A 77 12.16 -27.69 -0.58
CA LEU A 77 11.15 -26.65 -0.72
C LEU A 77 11.67 -25.34 -1.34
N LYS A 78 13.00 -25.20 -1.49
CA LYS A 78 13.64 -23.95 -1.93
C LYS A 78 13.05 -23.34 -3.20
N ASN A 79 12.82 -24.15 -4.23
CA ASN A 79 12.31 -23.67 -5.52
C ASN A 79 10.79 -23.57 -5.58
N ARG A 80 10.07 -23.98 -4.52
CA ARG A 80 8.62 -24.01 -4.47
C ARG A 80 8.01 -22.77 -3.85
N ILE A 81 8.80 -21.97 -3.12
CA ILE A 81 8.31 -20.84 -2.32
C ILE A 81 9.15 -19.58 -2.48
N LEU A 82 9.71 -19.32 -3.67
CA LEU A 82 10.59 -18.19 -3.95
C LEU A 82 10.02 -16.84 -3.43
N HIS A 83 8.72 -16.62 -3.60
CA HIS A 83 8.04 -15.40 -3.13
C HIS A 83 7.95 -15.30 -1.60
N LEU A 84 8.17 -16.38 -0.85
CA LEU A 84 8.18 -16.42 0.61
C LEU A 84 9.61 -16.46 1.18
N ALA A 85 10.63 -16.43 0.33
CA ALA A 85 12.02 -16.48 0.77
C ALA A 85 12.38 -15.47 1.87
N PRO A 86 11.85 -14.22 1.87
CA PRO A 86 12.14 -13.26 2.93
C PRO A 86 11.56 -13.59 4.30
N VAL A 87 10.64 -14.54 4.42
CA VAL A 87 10.04 -14.93 5.72
C VAL A 87 10.73 -16.14 6.34
N VAL A 88 11.71 -16.71 5.66
CA VAL A 88 12.50 -17.82 6.15
C VAL A 88 13.97 -17.43 6.25
N ASP A 89 14.65 -17.97 7.25
CA ASP A 89 16.04 -17.64 7.54
C ASP A 89 17.02 -18.53 6.77
N GLY A 90 16.52 -19.57 6.10
CA GLY A 90 17.31 -20.46 5.28
C GLY A 90 16.64 -21.79 4.97
N TYR A 91 17.41 -22.65 4.32
CA TYR A 91 17.02 -23.99 3.92
C TYR A 91 18.05 -24.98 4.46
N ALA A 92 17.60 -26.14 4.94
CA ALA A 92 18.44 -27.18 5.47
C ALA A 92 17.88 -28.56 5.15
N ASP A 93 18.74 -29.57 4.99
CA ASP A 93 18.28 -30.94 4.73
C ASP A 93 17.70 -31.59 5.97
N THR A 94 18.20 -31.22 7.12
CA THR A 94 17.74 -31.71 8.42
C THR A 94 17.77 -30.61 9.48
N PRO A 95 17.00 -30.77 10.58
CA PRO A 95 17.08 -29.83 11.72
C PRO A 95 18.41 -29.82 12.47
N ASP A 96 19.33 -30.69 12.09
CA ASP A 96 20.69 -30.84 12.69
C ASP A 96 21.78 -30.24 11.80
N ASP A 97 21.41 -29.54 10.72
CA ASP A 97 22.34 -28.94 9.76
C ASP A 97 23.23 -27.89 10.43
N LYS A 98 24.55 -27.94 10.12
CA LYS A 98 25.55 -27.09 10.74
C LYS A 98 25.39 -25.62 10.35
N ALA A 99 25.22 -25.32 9.06
CA ALA A 99 25.05 -23.95 8.59
C ALA A 99 23.78 -23.31 9.14
N MET A 100 22.72 -24.09 9.27
CA MET A 100 21.50 -23.69 9.95
C MET A 100 21.79 -23.35 11.43
N GLY A 101 22.54 -24.18 12.15
CA GLY A 101 22.93 -23.95 13.54
C GLY A 101 23.74 -22.65 13.72
N GLU A 102 24.69 -22.39 12.83
CA GLU A 102 25.47 -21.14 12.80
C GLU A 102 24.56 -19.92 12.60
N ARG A 103 23.66 -19.96 11.62
CA ARG A 103 22.69 -18.88 11.36
C ARG A 103 21.74 -18.64 12.53
N VAL A 104 21.29 -19.70 13.20
CA VAL A 104 20.47 -19.60 14.41
C VAL A 104 21.22 -18.85 15.52
N ASN A 105 22.51 -19.14 15.72
CA ASN A 105 23.31 -18.46 16.73
C ASN A 105 23.46 -16.97 16.41
N GLU A 106 23.78 -16.60 15.18
CA GLU A 106 23.84 -15.18 14.75
C GLU A 106 22.54 -14.43 15.06
N ILE A 107 21.40 -15.06 14.74
CA ILE A 107 20.09 -14.46 15.03
C ILE A 107 19.89 -14.30 16.53
N TYR A 108 20.26 -15.29 17.34
CA TYR A 108 20.12 -15.22 18.79
C TYR A 108 21.05 -14.19 19.42
N ASP A 109 22.27 -14.00 18.89
CA ASP A 109 23.17 -12.93 19.34
C ASP A 109 22.53 -11.55 19.13
N ASN A 110 21.89 -11.34 17.97
CA ASN A 110 21.13 -10.10 17.72
C ASN A 110 19.87 -10.02 18.60
N LEU A 111 19.13 -11.12 18.78
CA LEU A 111 17.94 -11.15 19.62
C LEU A 111 18.21 -10.82 21.08
N ALA A 112 19.41 -11.13 21.58
CA ALA A 112 19.82 -10.78 22.94
C ALA A 112 19.86 -9.25 23.18
N LEU A 113 19.98 -8.46 22.10
CA LEU A 113 19.99 -6.99 22.13
C LEU A 113 18.59 -6.38 21.93
N ILE A 114 17.57 -7.20 21.65
CA ILE A 114 16.23 -6.74 21.30
C ILE A 114 15.28 -6.99 22.47
N GLU A 115 14.72 -5.91 23.00
CA GLU A 115 13.66 -6.00 23.99
C GLU A 115 12.36 -6.45 23.33
N THR A 116 11.66 -7.36 23.97
CA THR A 116 10.34 -7.83 23.53
C THR A 116 9.24 -7.17 24.37
N PHE A 117 8.08 -6.97 23.74
CA PHE A 117 6.88 -6.45 24.40
C PHE A 117 5.72 -7.41 24.15
N ASP A 118 4.72 -7.38 25.01
CA ASP A 118 3.51 -8.17 24.83
C ASP A 118 2.60 -7.48 23.80
N ILE A 119 2.38 -8.16 22.68
CA ILE A 119 1.53 -7.65 21.60
C ILE A 119 0.06 -7.59 22.04
N SER A 120 -0.36 -8.43 23.00
CA SER A 120 -1.74 -8.47 23.50
C SER A 120 -2.13 -7.23 24.29
N GLU A 121 -1.16 -6.54 24.92
CA GLU A 121 -1.39 -5.28 25.62
C GLU A 121 -1.70 -4.12 24.67
N VAL A 122 -1.43 -4.32 23.39
CA VAL A 122 -1.55 -3.31 22.37
C VAL A 122 -2.79 -3.55 21.54
N LYS A 123 -3.92 -3.02 21.98
CA LYS A 123 -5.18 -3.09 21.21
C LYS A 123 -5.03 -2.42 19.84
N SER A 124 -5.02 -3.28 18.82
CA SER A 124 -5.26 -2.97 17.40
C SER A 124 -4.54 -1.76 16.79
N ASN A 125 -3.21 -1.80 16.73
CA ASN A 125 -2.55 -0.74 16.00
C ASN A 125 -1.59 -1.33 14.96
N ASN A 126 -1.81 -0.97 13.69
CA ASN A 126 -1.03 -1.44 12.56
C ASN A 126 0.46 -1.09 12.68
N TYR A 127 0.80 -0.02 13.39
CA TYR A 127 2.19 0.39 13.65
C TYR A 127 2.97 -0.62 14.50
N MET A 128 2.30 -1.37 15.36
CA MET A 128 2.98 -2.44 16.11
C MET A 128 3.45 -3.57 15.21
N TYR A 129 2.71 -3.83 14.13
CA TYR A 129 3.20 -4.75 13.11
C TYR A 129 4.48 -4.23 12.44
N PHE A 130 4.55 -2.93 12.18
CA PHE A 130 5.76 -2.33 11.58
C PHE A 130 6.94 -2.34 12.54
N LEU A 131 6.73 -2.06 13.83
CA LEU A 131 7.77 -2.21 14.86
C LEU A 131 8.24 -3.65 14.99
N LYS A 132 7.30 -4.62 14.99
CA LYS A 132 7.60 -6.04 14.96
C LYS A 132 8.48 -6.41 13.76
N LEU A 133 8.23 -5.81 12.61
CA LEU A 133 9.02 -6.01 11.39
C LEU A 133 10.40 -5.36 11.47
N CYS A 134 10.50 -4.17 12.04
CA CYS A 134 11.79 -3.54 12.30
C CYS A 134 12.65 -4.41 13.21
N LYS A 135 12.09 -4.91 14.32
CA LYS A 135 12.79 -5.81 15.23
C LYS A 135 13.17 -7.13 14.55
N TYR A 136 12.29 -7.66 13.68
CA TYR A 136 12.63 -8.83 12.86
C TYR A 136 13.80 -8.53 11.92
N ALA A 137 13.78 -7.44 11.18
CA ALA A 137 14.86 -7.05 10.28
C ALA A 137 16.19 -6.88 11.02
N ILE A 138 16.18 -6.16 12.14
CA ILE A 138 17.37 -5.94 12.97
C ILE A 138 17.91 -7.27 13.51
N SER A 139 17.05 -8.17 13.96
CA SER A 139 17.48 -9.49 14.47
C SER A 139 18.16 -10.37 13.41
N ARG A 140 17.92 -10.11 12.13
CA ARG A 140 18.55 -10.79 10.98
C ARG A 140 19.73 -10.03 10.41
N GLY A 141 20.13 -8.91 11.01
CA GLY A 141 21.18 -8.03 10.48
C GLY A 141 20.76 -7.29 9.20
N MET A 142 19.47 -7.22 8.92
CA MET A 142 18.95 -6.50 7.75
C MET A 142 18.77 -5.02 8.10
N HIS A 143 19.74 -4.20 7.71
CA HIS A 143 19.71 -2.77 7.99
C HIS A 143 19.11 -1.94 6.85
N THR A 144 18.90 -2.55 5.68
CA THR A 144 18.32 -1.90 4.52
C THR A 144 17.02 -2.60 4.12
N PHE A 145 15.99 -1.83 3.81
CA PHE A 145 14.75 -2.36 3.28
C PHE A 145 14.27 -1.53 2.08
N THR A 146 13.57 -2.19 1.18
CA THR A 146 13.09 -1.59 -0.07
C THR A 146 11.62 -1.88 -0.26
N ILE A 147 10.87 -0.90 -0.75
CA ILE A 147 9.51 -1.09 -1.22
C ILE A 147 9.57 -1.80 -2.57
N SER A 148 8.87 -2.91 -2.72
CA SER A 148 8.82 -3.67 -3.97
C SER A 148 7.59 -3.32 -4.79
N LEU A 149 7.76 -3.27 -6.11
CA LEU A 149 6.71 -3.04 -7.11
C LEU A 149 6.18 -4.35 -7.74
N GLU A 150 6.24 -5.46 -7.04
CA GLU A 150 5.85 -6.76 -7.58
C GLU A 150 4.34 -6.88 -7.79
N GLU A 151 3.95 -7.34 -8.98
CA GLU A 151 2.55 -7.60 -9.38
C GLU A 151 1.88 -8.74 -8.60
N ALA A 152 2.67 -9.70 -8.11
CA ALA A 152 2.15 -10.87 -7.39
C ALA A 152 1.34 -10.51 -6.12
N TYR A 153 1.53 -9.31 -5.63
CA TYR A 153 0.76 -8.75 -4.53
C TYR A 153 -0.11 -7.64 -5.09
N ALA A 154 -1.40 -7.90 -5.20
CA ALA A 154 -2.40 -6.96 -5.70
C ALA A 154 -2.48 -5.60 -4.96
N GLN A 155 -1.38 -5.09 -4.45
CA GLN A 155 -1.29 -3.96 -3.54
C GLN A 155 -0.28 -2.88 -3.97
N GLY A 156 0.20 -2.95 -5.20
CA GLY A 156 1.14 -1.93 -5.72
C GLY A 156 2.46 -1.91 -4.96
N HIS A 157 2.89 -0.75 -4.52
CA HIS A 157 4.16 -0.51 -3.85
C HIS A 157 4.16 -0.90 -2.35
N THR A 158 3.89 -2.13 -2.02
CA THR A 158 4.07 -2.62 -0.65
C THR A 158 5.51 -3.10 -0.46
N ALA A 159 6.08 -2.90 0.72
CA ALA A 159 7.33 -3.57 1.06
C ALA A 159 7.09 -5.08 1.03
N LEU A 160 7.67 -5.74 0.05
CA LEU A 160 7.48 -7.17 -0.21
C LEU A 160 7.70 -8.02 1.03
N PHE A 161 8.74 -7.72 1.75
CA PHE A 161 9.10 -8.28 3.02
C PHE A 161 7.98 -8.16 4.06
N LEU A 162 7.29 -7.02 4.13
CA LEU A 162 6.20 -6.75 5.06
C LEU A 162 4.93 -7.53 4.71
N ALA A 163 4.55 -7.53 3.45
CA ALA A 163 3.39 -8.26 2.96
C ALA A 163 3.52 -9.76 3.24
N LYS A 164 4.71 -10.32 3.09
CA LYS A 164 5.00 -11.73 3.34
C LYS A 164 4.97 -12.10 4.81
N GLN A 165 5.38 -11.19 5.70
CA GLN A 165 5.49 -11.47 7.14
C GLN A 165 4.16 -11.43 7.90
N ASN A 166 3.19 -10.63 7.49
CA ASN A 166 2.05 -10.29 8.35
C ASN A 166 0.69 -10.35 7.67
N ASN A 167 0.52 -10.99 6.54
CA ASN A 167 -0.77 -10.93 5.81
C ASN A 167 -1.29 -9.49 5.68
N ILE A 168 -0.39 -8.54 5.38
CA ILE A 168 -0.76 -7.14 5.30
C ILE A 168 -1.76 -6.96 4.18
N VAL A 169 -2.99 -6.65 4.53
CA VAL A 169 -4.05 -6.31 3.59
C VAL A 169 -3.79 -4.94 2.94
N SER A 170 -4.41 -4.71 1.80
CA SER A 170 -4.27 -3.48 1.03
C SER A 170 -4.46 -2.18 1.82
N THR A 171 -5.26 -2.22 2.87
CA THR A 171 -5.55 -1.07 3.74
C THR A 171 -4.36 -0.61 4.59
N MET A 172 -3.34 -1.46 4.80
CA MET A 172 -2.20 -1.12 5.67
C MET A 172 -1.02 -0.48 4.94
N LYS A 173 -1.03 -0.43 3.61
CA LYS A 173 0.11 0.11 2.84
C LYS A 173 0.36 1.59 3.08
N ASP A 174 -0.71 2.34 3.30
CA ASP A 174 -0.65 3.78 3.49
C ASP A 174 -0.12 4.12 4.87
N GLU A 175 -0.52 3.34 5.86
CA GLU A 175 0.02 3.39 7.21
C GLU A 175 1.50 3.03 7.23
N PHE A 176 1.94 2.09 6.38
CA PHE A 176 3.35 1.78 6.22
C PHE A 176 4.15 2.94 5.62
N ILE A 177 3.63 3.61 4.61
CA ILE A 177 4.27 4.80 4.05
C ILE A 177 4.38 5.88 5.13
N HIS A 178 3.31 6.10 5.89
CA HIS A 178 3.32 7.03 7.00
C HIS A 178 4.33 6.63 8.09
N PHE A 179 4.37 5.35 8.47
CA PHE A 179 5.36 4.84 9.42
C PHE A 179 6.81 5.10 8.96
N ASN A 180 7.09 4.90 7.67
CA ASN A 180 8.42 5.23 7.13
C ASN A 180 8.74 6.73 7.23
N HIS A 181 7.76 7.60 7.05
CA HIS A 181 7.95 9.03 7.28
C HIS A 181 8.31 9.31 8.73
N VAL A 182 7.63 8.70 9.69
CA VAL A 182 7.95 8.82 11.12
C VAL A 182 9.36 8.35 11.42
N LEU A 183 9.79 7.21 10.86
CA LEU A 183 11.18 6.75 11.04
C LEU A 183 12.21 7.75 10.49
N LEU A 184 11.91 8.38 9.34
CA LEU A 184 12.77 9.41 8.75
C LEU A 184 12.87 10.65 9.65
N GLU A 185 11.76 11.07 10.26
CA GLU A 185 11.72 12.23 11.13
C GLU A 185 12.43 12.04 12.44
N LEU A 186 12.20 10.89 13.06
CA LEU A 186 12.90 10.51 14.28
C LEU A 186 14.40 10.27 14.03
N GLY A 187 14.85 10.31 12.76
CA GLY A 187 16.22 9.99 12.42
C GLY A 187 16.56 8.50 12.54
N TYR A 188 15.54 7.63 12.70
CA TYR A 188 15.74 6.19 12.86
C TYR A 188 16.01 5.47 11.54
N ALA A 189 15.63 6.10 10.43
CA ALA A 189 15.98 5.66 9.09
C ALA A 189 16.41 6.84 8.22
N LYS A 190 17.09 6.54 7.11
CA LYS A 190 17.44 7.50 6.07
C LYS A 190 17.10 6.92 4.70
N ARG A 191 16.79 7.79 3.74
CA ARG A 191 16.67 7.38 2.33
C ARG A 191 18.05 6.98 1.82
N LYS A 192 18.11 5.86 1.08
CA LYS A 192 19.37 5.33 0.53
C LYS A 192 19.43 5.52 -0.97
N ASN A 193 18.66 4.76 -1.72
CA ASN A 193 18.67 4.81 -3.18
C ASN A 193 17.26 5.08 -3.70
N PHE A 194 17.16 5.90 -4.73
CA PHE A 194 15.95 6.01 -5.54
C PHE A 194 15.69 4.65 -6.22
N VAL A 195 14.46 4.18 -6.16
CA VAL A 195 14.04 2.91 -6.78
C VAL A 195 13.26 3.21 -8.05
N GLU A 196 12.16 3.97 -7.93
CA GLU A 196 11.30 4.29 -9.07
C GLU A 196 10.37 5.47 -8.73
N ARG A 197 9.83 6.11 -9.76
CA ARG A 197 8.75 7.07 -9.66
C ARG A 197 7.47 6.45 -10.20
N ILE A 198 6.45 6.36 -9.36
CA ILE A 198 5.14 5.81 -9.73
C ILE A 198 4.08 6.90 -9.72
N HIS A 199 2.94 6.61 -10.36
CA HIS A 199 1.75 7.40 -10.21
C HIS A 199 0.81 6.80 -9.16
N VAL A 200 0.16 7.67 -8.39
CA VAL A 200 -0.83 7.29 -7.39
C VAL A 200 -2.12 8.08 -7.60
N CYS A 201 -3.22 7.50 -7.14
CA CYS A 201 -4.53 8.12 -7.22
C CYS A 201 -4.56 9.43 -6.41
N PRO A 202 -5.04 10.55 -6.95
CA PRO A 202 -5.13 11.80 -6.21
C PRO A 202 -6.10 11.73 -5.04
N HIS A 203 -7.13 10.87 -5.13
CA HIS A 203 -8.15 10.71 -4.10
C HIS A 203 -7.71 9.78 -2.96
N CYS A 204 -7.38 8.51 -3.27
CA CYS A 204 -7.05 7.53 -2.23
C CYS A 204 -5.57 7.18 -2.14
N LYS A 205 -4.71 7.84 -2.89
CA LYS A 205 -3.25 7.60 -2.99
C LYS A 205 -2.87 6.16 -3.37
N GLY A 206 -3.85 5.34 -3.73
CA GLY A 206 -3.62 3.97 -4.18
C GLY A 206 -2.83 3.92 -5.48
N SER A 207 -1.94 2.95 -5.62
CA SER A 207 -1.11 2.73 -6.82
C SER A 207 -1.72 1.73 -7.81
N HIS A 208 -2.87 1.16 -7.50
CA HIS A 208 -3.60 0.24 -8.38
C HIS A 208 -4.39 1.01 -9.43
N LEU A 209 -3.69 1.43 -10.47
CA LEU A 209 -4.21 2.25 -11.54
C LEU A 209 -4.26 1.46 -12.84
N PHE A 210 -5.43 1.41 -13.47
CA PHE A 210 -5.63 0.83 -14.79
C PHE A 210 -5.68 1.94 -15.82
N TYR A 211 -4.69 1.96 -16.71
CA TYR A 211 -4.64 2.88 -17.85
C TYR A 211 -5.44 2.26 -19.00
N MET A 212 -6.41 2.98 -19.49
CA MET A 212 -7.33 2.51 -20.51
C MET A 212 -7.48 3.53 -21.63
N GLU A 213 -7.50 3.03 -22.84
CA GLU A 213 -7.90 3.83 -23.99
C GLU A 213 -9.40 4.06 -23.99
N ALA A 214 -9.80 5.25 -24.37
CA ALA A 214 -11.19 5.66 -24.37
C ALA A 214 -11.55 6.55 -25.57
N CYS A 215 -12.82 6.54 -25.89
CA CYS A 215 -13.41 7.41 -26.91
C CYS A 215 -13.28 8.87 -26.47
N PRO A 216 -12.73 9.77 -27.29
CA PRO A 216 -12.59 11.18 -26.94
C PRO A 216 -13.95 11.90 -26.79
N LYS A 217 -15.04 11.34 -27.33
CA LYS A 217 -16.40 11.93 -27.30
C LYS A 217 -17.19 11.50 -26.07
N CYS A 218 -17.28 10.18 -25.78
CA CYS A 218 -18.13 9.65 -24.71
C CYS A 218 -17.39 8.97 -23.58
N ASN A 219 -16.06 8.93 -23.64
CA ASN A 219 -15.18 8.32 -22.64
C ASN A 219 -15.37 6.79 -22.43
N SER A 220 -16.10 6.10 -23.31
CA SER A 220 -16.23 4.64 -23.30
C SER A 220 -14.93 3.97 -23.70
N SER A 221 -14.58 2.88 -23.05
CA SER A 221 -13.45 2.01 -23.45
C SER A 221 -13.85 0.93 -24.44
N LEU A 222 -15.11 0.84 -24.83
CA LEU A 222 -15.60 -0.13 -25.77
C LEU A 222 -15.26 0.32 -27.21
N LEU A 223 -14.00 0.09 -27.61
CA LEU A 223 -13.45 0.53 -28.88
C LEU A 223 -13.20 -0.68 -29.78
N LYS A 224 -13.52 -0.51 -31.03
CA LYS A 224 -13.11 -1.42 -32.12
C LYS A 224 -12.00 -0.75 -32.90
N GLU A 225 -10.83 -1.35 -32.91
CA GLU A 225 -9.72 -0.96 -33.77
C GLU A 225 -9.82 -1.73 -35.10
N GLU A 226 -9.61 -1.03 -36.17
CA GLU A 226 -9.50 -1.66 -37.50
C GLU A 226 -8.45 -0.95 -38.34
N PRO A 227 -7.72 -1.69 -39.22
CA PRO A 227 -6.76 -1.10 -40.14
C PRO A 227 -7.45 -0.15 -41.11
N VAL A 228 -6.73 0.89 -41.48
CA VAL A 228 -7.07 1.73 -42.65
C VAL A 228 -6.36 1.19 -43.87
N LEU A 229 -7.09 0.99 -44.95
CA LEU A 229 -6.53 0.61 -46.23
C LEU A 229 -6.36 1.82 -47.15
N HIS A 230 -5.22 1.93 -47.75
CA HIS A 230 -4.93 2.90 -48.79
C HIS A 230 -4.76 2.15 -50.13
N HIS A 231 -5.72 2.33 -51.05
CA HIS A 231 -5.67 1.76 -52.37
C HIS A 231 -4.84 2.62 -53.31
N PHE A 232 -3.72 2.12 -53.80
CA PHE A 232 -2.74 2.92 -54.56
C PHE A 232 -3.31 3.52 -55.84
N ARG A 233 -4.10 2.75 -56.57
CA ARG A 233 -4.59 3.17 -57.88
C ARG A 233 -5.51 4.39 -57.87
N CYS A 234 -6.38 4.49 -56.89
CA CYS A 234 -7.35 5.60 -56.80
C CYS A 234 -7.16 6.46 -55.57
N ALA A 235 -6.10 6.20 -54.77
CA ALA A 235 -5.76 6.88 -53.55
C ALA A 235 -6.92 6.95 -52.52
N ASN A 236 -7.82 5.95 -52.52
CA ASN A 236 -8.87 5.88 -51.52
C ASN A 236 -8.27 5.37 -50.20
N ILE A 237 -8.56 6.12 -49.11
CA ILE A 237 -8.16 5.76 -47.76
C ILE A 237 -9.43 5.64 -46.91
N SER A 238 -9.69 4.41 -46.41
CA SER A 238 -10.88 4.13 -45.57
C SER A 238 -10.62 2.94 -44.65
N PRO A 239 -11.42 2.74 -43.61
CA PRO A 239 -11.34 1.55 -42.74
C PRO A 239 -11.49 0.25 -43.59
N GLU A 240 -10.79 -0.83 -43.17
CA GLU A 240 -10.83 -2.12 -43.84
C GLU A 240 -12.26 -2.66 -44.01
N SER A 241 -13.12 -2.44 -43.05
CA SER A 241 -14.54 -2.82 -43.08
C SER A 241 -15.29 -2.22 -44.30
N SER A 242 -14.87 -1.04 -44.76
CA SER A 242 -15.44 -0.39 -45.94
C SER A 242 -15.04 -1.07 -47.28
N TYR A 243 -13.99 -1.89 -47.26
CA TYR A 243 -13.53 -2.65 -48.40
C TYR A 243 -14.06 -4.10 -48.41
N ALA A 244 -14.69 -4.55 -47.31
CA ALA A 244 -15.17 -5.90 -47.19
C ALA A 244 -16.33 -6.16 -48.16
N TYR A 245 -16.18 -7.13 -49.07
CA TYR A 245 -17.18 -7.52 -50.04
C TYR A 245 -17.09 -9.02 -50.30
N ASP A 246 -18.08 -9.77 -49.90
CA ASP A 246 -18.20 -11.24 -50.13
C ASP A 246 -16.92 -12.05 -49.80
N GLY A 247 -16.28 -11.70 -48.64
CA GLY A 247 -15.04 -12.38 -48.20
C GLY A 247 -13.76 -11.88 -48.88
N GLU A 248 -13.85 -10.95 -49.81
CA GLU A 248 -12.70 -10.31 -50.48
C GLU A 248 -12.65 -8.81 -50.17
N LEU A 249 -11.52 -8.14 -50.49
CA LEU A 249 -11.39 -6.69 -50.38
C LEU A 249 -11.69 -6.02 -51.71
N ARG A 250 -12.71 -5.15 -51.73
CA ARG A 250 -13.11 -4.38 -52.90
C ARG A 250 -13.13 -2.88 -52.57
N CYS A 251 -12.44 -2.09 -53.36
CA CYS A 251 -12.38 -0.64 -53.12
C CYS A 251 -13.76 0.01 -53.24
N PRO A 252 -14.24 0.75 -52.20
CA PRO A 252 -15.57 1.39 -52.23
C PRO A 252 -15.64 2.54 -53.25
N LYS A 253 -14.49 3.11 -53.66
CA LYS A 253 -14.45 4.23 -54.62
C LYS A 253 -14.41 3.80 -56.07
N CYS A 254 -13.53 2.85 -56.43
CA CYS A 254 -13.33 2.46 -57.81
C CYS A 254 -13.74 1.01 -58.12
N HIS A 255 -14.29 0.31 -57.11
CA HIS A 255 -14.83 -1.05 -57.20
C HIS A 255 -13.86 -2.16 -57.65
N GLN A 256 -12.54 -1.88 -57.65
CA GLN A 256 -11.54 -2.91 -57.94
C GLN A 256 -11.25 -3.78 -56.71
N PHE A 257 -11.00 -5.06 -56.97
CA PHE A 257 -10.54 -6.01 -55.96
C PHE A 257 -9.08 -5.75 -55.60
N LEU A 258 -8.77 -5.84 -54.34
CA LEU A 258 -7.41 -5.69 -53.78
C LEU A 258 -6.92 -7.07 -53.37
N ARG A 259 -5.83 -7.53 -54.00
CA ARG A 259 -5.31 -8.90 -53.80
C ARG A 259 -3.96 -8.92 -53.10
N HIS A 260 -3.12 -7.93 -53.36
CA HIS A 260 -1.71 -7.95 -52.94
C HIS A 260 -1.37 -6.68 -52.13
N ILE A 261 -1.05 -6.89 -50.81
CA ILE A 261 -0.51 -5.84 -49.96
C ILE A 261 0.86 -5.39 -50.50
N GLY A 262 1.11 -4.09 -50.53
CA GLY A 262 2.33 -3.50 -51.08
C GLY A 262 2.30 -3.31 -52.61
N VAL A 263 1.30 -3.86 -53.32
CA VAL A 263 1.11 -3.69 -54.76
C VAL A 263 -0.21 -2.97 -55.06
N ASP A 264 -1.32 -3.48 -54.57
CA ASP A 264 -2.64 -2.90 -54.78
C ASP A 264 -2.98 -1.88 -53.68
N TYR A 265 -2.54 -2.19 -52.46
CA TYR A 265 -2.83 -1.39 -51.25
C TYR A 265 -1.76 -1.56 -50.18
N ASP A 266 -1.80 -0.66 -49.20
CA ASP A 266 -1.10 -0.77 -47.91
C ASP A 266 -2.03 -0.51 -46.70
N ARG A 267 -1.47 -0.69 -45.48
CA ARG A 267 -2.14 -0.44 -44.23
C ARG A 267 -1.34 0.61 -43.45
N PRO A 268 -1.49 1.90 -43.79
CA PRO A 268 -0.66 2.95 -43.22
C PRO A 268 -0.91 3.24 -41.73
N SER A 269 -2.12 2.93 -41.23
CA SER A 269 -2.53 3.22 -39.86
C SER A 269 -3.75 2.38 -39.46
N SER A 270 -4.18 2.55 -38.18
CA SER A 270 -5.46 2.05 -37.68
C SER A 270 -6.41 3.21 -37.38
N VAL A 271 -7.69 2.92 -37.33
CA VAL A 271 -8.75 3.81 -36.91
C VAL A 271 -9.59 3.11 -35.83
N TYR A 272 -10.06 3.89 -34.88
CA TYR A 272 -10.90 3.42 -33.78
C TYR A 272 -12.36 3.84 -34.00
N THR A 273 -13.29 2.91 -33.78
CA THR A 273 -14.72 3.18 -33.76
C THR A 273 -15.30 2.82 -32.40
N CYS A 274 -15.88 3.81 -31.73
CA CYS A 274 -16.56 3.59 -30.45
C CYS A 274 -17.87 2.83 -30.69
N GLN A 275 -18.01 1.68 -30.01
CA GLN A 275 -19.18 0.83 -30.15
C GLN A 275 -20.46 1.41 -29.47
N GLU A 276 -20.28 2.39 -28.56
CA GLU A 276 -21.42 3.02 -27.88
C GLU A 276 -21.95 4.26 -28.59
N CYS A 277 -21.08 5.15 -29.06
CA CYS A 277 -21.52 6.41 -29.69
C CYS A 277 -21.20 6.49 -31.18
N SER A 278 -20.69 5.43 -31.77
CA SER A 278 -20.33 5.31 -33.19
C SER A 278 -19.35 6.39 -33.70
N HIS A 279 -18.64 7.06 -32.77
CA HIS A 279 -17.64 8.05 -33.15
C HIS A 279 -16.39 7.34 -33.66
N THR A 280 -15.88 7.75 -34.81
CA THR A 280 -14.66 7.23 -35.43
C THR A 280 -13.53 8.27 -35.29
N PHE A 281 -12.33 7.83 -34.89
CA PHE A 281 -11.21 8.70 -34.60
C PHE A 281 -9.87 7.96 -34.79
N LEU A 282 -8.79 8.71 -34.95
CA LEU A 282 -7.44 8.17 -35.13
C LEU A 282 -6.69 8.00 -33.82
N HIS A 283 -6.95 8.85 -32.83
CA HIS A 283 -6.25 8.86 -31.56
C HIS A 283 -7.21 8.66 -30.41
N THR A 284 -6.92 7.67 -29.58
CA THR A 284 -7.65 7.41 -28.35
C THR A 284 -7.31 8.45 -27.29
N ARG A 285 -8.20 8.62 -26.35
CA ARG A 285 -7.93 9.37 -25.11
C ARG A 285 -7.58 8.39 -24.01
N MET A 286 -6.52 8.68 -23.28
CA MET A 286 -6.20 7.88 -22.08
C MET A 286 -7.07 8.32 -20.91
N LYS A 287 -7.63 7.34 -20.19
CA LYS A 287 -8.24 7.50 -18.86
C LYS A 287 -7.62 6.52 -17.88
N VAL A 288 -7.66 6.85 -16.61
CA VAL A 288 -7.09 6.02 -15.55
C VAL A 288 -8.16 5.69 -14.53
N TYR A 289 -8.38 4.41 -14.29
CA TYR A 289 -9.32 3.91 -13.29
C TYR A 289 -8.54 3.42 -12.08
N CYS A 290 -8.89 3.93 -10.90
CA CYS A 290 -8.35 3.46 -9.63
C CYS A 290 -9.21 2.33 -9.08
N SER A 291 -8.67 1.11 -8.97
CA SER A 291 -9.43 -0.04 -8.46
C SER A 291 -9.74 0.06 -6.96
N THR A 292 -8.96 0.85 -6.22
CA THR A 292 -9.13 1.00 -4.77
C THR A 292 -10.36 1.85 -4.42
N CYS A 293 -10.51 3.02 -5.05
CA CYS A 293 -11.63 3.94 -4.77
C CYS A 293 -12.66 3.99 -5.91
N GLN A 294 -12.47 3.21 -6.98
CA GLN A 294 -13.38 3.06 -8.13
C GLN A 294 -13.64 4.36 -8.93
N LYS A 295 -12.73 5.35 -8.79
CA LYS A 295 -12.83 6.62 -9.52
C LYS A 295 -11.99 6.62 -10.78
N THR A 296 -12.40 7.45 -11.73
CA THR A 296 -11.71 7.63 -13.01
C THR A 296 -11.09 9.02 -13.09
N PHE A 297 -9.86 9.09 -13.58
CA PHE A 297 -9.05 10.30 -13.68
C PHE A 297 -8.45 10.44 -15.08
N ARG A 298 -7.97 11.63 -15.40
CA ARG A 298 -7.05 11.82 -16.54
C ARG A 298 -5.63 11.49 -16.07
N PRO A 299 -4.72 11.05 -16.94
CA PRO A 299 -3.31 10.86 -16.58
C PRO A 299 -2.66 12.09 -15.93
N SER A 300 -3.05 13.29 -16.38
CA SER A 300 -2.58 14.57 -15.83
C SER A 300 -3.02 14.86 -14.39
N ASP A 301 -4.06 14.22 -13.92
CA ASP A 301 -4.60 14.43 -12.57
C ASP A 301 -3.93 13.54 -11.52
N LEU A 302 -3.10 12.58 -11.96
CA LEU A 302 -2.38 11.66 -11.08
C LEU A 302 -1.24 12.36 -10.35
N LEU A 303 -0.97 11.88 -9.13
CA LEU A 303 0.16 12.34 -8.35
C LEU A 303 1.38 11.47 -8.61
N ALA A 304 2.56 12.07 -8.68
CA ALA A 304 3.81 11.34 -8.69
C ALA A 304 4.24 11.00 -7.25
N ALA A 305 4.78 9.80 -7.05
CA ALA A 305 5.34 9.36 -5.78
C ALA A 305 6.69 8.68 -6.02
N ASP A 306 7.74 9.18 -5.37
CA ASP A 306 9.08 8.63 -5.45
C ASP A 306 9.26 7.51 -4.44
N ILE A 307 9.69 6.35 -4.92
CA ILE A 307 9.99 5.17 -4.11
C ILE A 307 11.49 5.12 -3.86
N TYR A 308 11.85 4.97 -2.60
CA TYR A 308 13.23 4.85 -2.15
C TYR A 308 13.44 3.53 -1.41
N SER A 309 14.67 3.03 -1.41
CA SER A 309 15.14 2.14 -0.36
C SER A 309 15.51 2.96 0.87
N TYR A 310 15.39 2.33 2.04
CA TYR A 310 15.67 2.93 3.33
C TYR A 310 16.75 2.14 4.05
N GLU A 311 17.50 2.83 4.89
CA GLU A 311 18.52 2.22 5.74
C GLU A 311 18.33 2.71 7.17
N PHE A 312 18.28 1.78 8.13
CA PHE A 312 18.27 2.14 9.55
C PHE A 312 19.57 2.82 9.93
N THR A 313 19.49 3.90 10.66
CA THR A 313 20.65 4.55 11.28
C THR A 313 21.09 3.76 12.51
N SER A 314 22.31 3.99 12.99
CA SER A 314 22.78 3.38 14.25
C SER A 314 21.87 3.75 15.43
N GLU A 315 21.41 5.00 15.48
CA GLU A 315 20.47 5.49 16.47
C GLU A 315 19.11 4.80 16.33
N GLY A 316 18.64 4.62 15.10
CA GLY A 316 17.40 3.89 14.80
C GLY A 316 17.48 2.43 15.20
N ILE A 317 18.61 1.75 14.97
CA ILE A 317 18.81 0.37 15.40
C ILE A 317 18.71 0.26 16.92
N LEU A 318 19.36 1.16 17.68
CA LEU A 318 19.29 1.18 19.13
C LEU A 318 17.85 1.43 19.61
N ALA A 319 17.22 2.48 19.11
CA ALA A 319 15.86 2.85 19.50
C ALA A 319 14.82 1.77 19.15
N LEU A 320 14.90 1.19 17.95
CA LEU A 320 13.99 0.14 17.50
C LEU A 320 14.24 -1.20 18.16
N SER A 321 15.45 -1.43 18.68
CA SER A 321 15.77 -2.63 19.48
C SER A 321 15.22 -2.52 20.89
N SER A 322 15.21 -1.33 21.49
CA SER A 322 14.59 -1.08 22.80
C SER A 322 13.07 -0.89 22.67
N ASN A 323 12.39 -0.82 23.82
CA ASN A 323 10.96 -0.44 23.88
C ASN A 323 10.76 1.08 23.87
N ASP A 324 11.82 1.87 23.92
CA ASP A 324 11.75 3.33 23.82
C ASP A 324 11.16 3.79 22.49
N ALA A 325 11.45 3.09 21.38
CA ALA A 325 10.81 3.34 20.11
C ALA A 325 9.29 3.12 20.16
N VAL A 326 8.81 2.15 20.95
CA VAL A 326 7.37 1.94 21.18
C VAL A 326 6.77 3.20 21.82
N VAL A 327 7.45 3.77 22.80
CA VAL A 327 7.01 4.97 23.52
C VAL A 327 7.11 6.22 22.63
N ALA A 328 8.22 6.40 21.90
CA ALA A 328 8.42 7.54 21.01
C ALA A 328 7.41 7.53 19.84
N ILE A 329 7.35 6.41 19.13
CA ILE A 329 6.41 6.21 18.02
C ILE A 329 4.97 6.23 18.55
N SER A 330 4.70 5.71 19.75
CA SER A 330 3.37 5.76 20.31
C SER A 330 2.94 7.15 20.74
N LYS A 331 3.81 8.00 21.24
CA LYS A 331 3.46 9.39 21.51
C LYS A 331 3.05 10.16 20.27
N ASP A 332 3.67 9.86 19.12
CA ASP A 332 3.41 10.56 17.86
C ASP A 332 2.30 9.91 17.04
N ILE A 333 2.13 8.59 17.12
CA ILE A 333 1.20 7.83 16.26
C ILE A 333 0.00 7.26 17.03
N TRP A 334 0.17 6.91 18.34
CA TRP A 334 -0.90 6.31 19.15
C TRP A 334 -1.89 7.31 19.69
N GLY A 335 -1.48 8.53 19.73
CA GLY A 335 -2.45 9.51 19.65
C GLY A 335 -3.22 9.40 18.37
N GLY A 336 -3.64 8.26 17.85
CA GLY A 336 -4.45 8.12 16.62
C GLY A 336 -5.40 9.28 16.45
N TYR A 337 -5.33 10.05 17.43
CA TYR A 337 -5.82 11.38 17.71
C TYR A 337 -4.63 12.16 18.23
N SER A 338 -3.73 12.56 17.32
CA SER A 338 -2.59 13.38 17.69
C SER A 338 -3.10 14.50 18.59
N ASN A 339 -2.43 14.73 19.68
CA ASN A 339 -2.64 16.02 20.32
C ASN A 339 -2.38 17.06 19.22
N PHE A 340 -2.99 18.20 19.31
CA PHE A 340 -2.95 19.20 18.25
C PHE A 340 -1.50 19.57 17.83
N GLU A 341 -0.53 19.44 18.73
CA GLU A 341 0.90 19.65 18.47
C GLU A 341 1.50 18.59 17.53
N SER A 342 1.17 17.31 17.76
CA SER A 342 1.57 16.24 16.85
C SER A 342 0.93 16.40 15.48
N PHE A 343 -0.32 16.84 15.41
CA PHE A 343 -0.97 17.18 14.15
C PHE A 343 -0.22 18.30 13.39
N LEU A 344 0.19 19.36 14.07
CA LEU A 344 0.98 20.45 13.48
C LEU A 344 2.34 19.94 12.97
N SER A 345 2.96 19.03 13.71
CA SER A 345 4.20 18.38 13.29
C SER A 345 3.98 17.54 12.02
N GLN A 346 2.88 16.82 11.95
CA GLN A 346 2.51 16.04 10.77
C GLN A 346 2.17 16.94 9.55
N VAL A 347 1.51 18.08 9.75
CA VAL A 347 1.32 19.08 8.69
C VAL A 347 2.66 19.61 8.19
N ARG A 348 3.63 19.82 9.08
CA ARG A 348 5.01 20.16 8.71
C ARG A 348 5.66 19.09 7.84
N LEU A 349 5.40 17.81 8.11
CA LEU A 349 5.89 16.70 7.31
C LEU A 349 5.31 16.62 5.92
N PHE A 350 4.06 16.94 5.78
CA PHE A 350 3.46 17.06 4.45
C PHE A 350 4.26 18.02 3.57
N SER A 351 4.91 19.02 4.12
CA SER A 351 5.74 19.96 3.37
C SER A 351 7.10 19.40 2.94
N TYR A 352 7.68 18.46 3.69
CA TYR A 352 8.99 17.87 3.33
C TYR A 352 8.90 16.81 2.23
N SER A 353 7.73 16.21 2.05
CA SER A 353 7.44 15.32 0.92
C SER A 353 7.01 16.09 -0.35
N HIS A 354 7.24 17.40 -0.38
CA HIS A 354 6.75 18.32 -1.39
C HIS A 354 7.44 18.15 -2.73
N GLU A 355 6.64 17.83 -3.74
CA GLU A 355 6.85 18.39 -5.08
C GLU A 355 6.22 19.80 -5.09
N LYS A 356 6.85 20.74 -5.80
CA LYS A 356 6.39 22.14 -5.94
C LYS A 356 4.96 22.31 -6.49
N SER A 357 4.27 21.22 -6.76
CA SER A 357 2.95 21.16 -7.38
C SER A 357 1.79 20.77 -6.45
N GLU A 358 2.06 20.56 -5.16
CA GLU A 358 1.02 20.19 -4.19
C GLU A 358 0.75 21.34 -3.21
N THR A 359 -0.50 21.44 -2.77
CA THR A 359 -0.96 22.42 -1.77
C THR A 359 -1.54 21.68 -0.57
N ILE A 360 -1.25 22.14 0.64
CA ILE A 360 -1.82 21.63 1.88
C ILE A 360 -3.11 22.39 2.19
N TYR A 361 -4.13 21.61 2.53
CA TYR A 361 -5.45 22.11 2.92
C TYR A 361 -5.77 21.62 4.33
N ILE A 362 -6.33 22.50 5.16
CA ILE A 362 -6.83 22.18 6.49
C ILE A 362 -8.32 22.49 6.55
N ASN A 363 -9.13 21.47 6.80
CA ASN A 363 -10.54 21.64 7.09
C ASN A 363 -10.74 21.58 8.59
N ARG A 364 -11.55 22.49 9.13
CA ARG A 364 -11.92 22.54 10.55
C ARG A 364 -13.41 22.32 10.70
N PHE A 365 -13.79 21.32 11.49
CA PHE A 365 -15.15 20.96 11.78
C PHE A 365 -15.46 21.23 13.23
N LYS A 366 -16.58 21.85 13.52
CA LYS A 366 -17.14 22.02 14.86
C LYS A 366 -18.05 20.86 15.18
N VAL A 367 -17.85 20.25 16.35
CA VAL A 367 -18.73 19.20 16.89
C VAL A 367 -19.66 19.83 17.90
N GLU A 368 -20.96 19.81 17.63
CA GLU A 368 -22.01 20.36 18.49
C GLU A 368 -23.02 19.27 18.87
N GLY A 369 -23.58 19.38 20.08
CA GLY A 369 -24.61 18.46 20.55
C GLY A 369 -24.68 18.38 22.06
N SER A 370 -25.80 17.87 22.57
CA SER A 370 -26.08 17.79 24.01
C SER A 370 -25.22 16.79 24.79
N HIS A 371 -24.58 15.85 24.07
CA HIS A 371 -23.78 14.76 24.66
C HIS A 371 -22.34 14.72 24.12
N VAL A 372 -21.86 15.84 23.56
CA VAL A 372 -20.50 15.93 23.06
C VAL A 372 -19.52 15.86 24.20
N ASN A 373 -18.69 14.83 24.20
CA ASN A 373 -17.58 14.64 25.10
C ASN A 373 -16.36 14.12 24.33
N LYS A 374 -15.24 13.98 25.02
CA LYS A 374 -13.99 13.51 24.42
C LYS A 374 -14.13 12.15 23.74
N GLU A 375 -14.88 11.22 24.29
CA GLU A 375 -15.07 9.87 23.73
C GLU A 375 -15.86 9.92 22.44
N VAL A 376 -16.93 10.71 22.37
CA VAL A 376 -17.72 10.92 21.16
C VAL A 376 -16.86 11.53 20.06
N ILE A 377 -16.07 12.55 20.36
CA ILE A 377 -15.16 13.17 19.39
C ILE A 377 -14.15 12.15 18.89
N MET A 378 -13.58 11.32 19.77
CA MET A 378 -12.65 10.27 19.40
C MET A 378 -13.29 9.22 18.48
N HIS A 379 -14.53 8.83 18.72
CA HIS A 379 -15.25 7.92 17.83
C HIS A 379 -15.51 8.53 16.47
N ILE A 380 -15.91 9.79 16.40
CA ILE A 380 -16.10 10.52 15.13
C ILE A 380 -14.79 10.59 14.35
N VAL A 381 -13.69 10.97 15.01
CA VAL A 381 -12.36 11.01 14.38
C VAL A 381 -11.95 9.64 13.85
N SER A 382 -12.22 8.55 14.60
CA SER A 382 -11.95 7.18 14.13
C SER A 382 -12.74 6.81 12.88
N ASP A 383 -13.98 7.22 12.78
CA ASP A 383 -14.82 6.95 11.62
C ASP A 383 -14.40 7.80 10.42
N LEU A 384 -14.03 9.06 10.64
CA LEU A 384 -13.45 9.92 9.62
C LEU A 384 -12.12 9.35 9.09
N GLN A 385 -11.25 8.84 9.96
CA GLN A 385 -10.00 8.19 9.54
C GLN A 385 -10.22 6.96 8.66
N LYS A 386 -11.21 6.13 8.98
CA LYS A 386 -11.56 4.97 8.15
C LYS A 386 -11.98 5.35 6.74
N ARG A 387 -12.60 6.51 6.60
CA ARG A 387 -13.13 6.99 5.32
C ARG A 387 -12.11 7.82 4.53
N TYR A 388 -11.32 8.64 5.21
CA TYR A 388 -10.30 9.50 4.62
C TYR A 388 -8.89 8.94 4.88
N HIS A 389 -8.54 7.85 4.22
CA HIS A 389 -7.36 7.03 4.46
C HIS A 389 -6.01 7.75 4.55
N TYR A 390 -5.91 9.02 4.11
CA TYR A 390 -4.65 9.78 4.03
C TYR A 390 -4.68 11.12 4.72
N ASN A 391 -5.76 11.40 5.40
CA ASN A 391 -5.92 12.69 6.03
C ASN A 391 -5.46 12.59 7.46
N ASN A 392 -4.53 13.43 7.85
CA ASN A 392 -4.21 13.63 9.23
C ASN A 392 -5.38 14.30 9.91
N LEU A 393 -5.83 13.69 10.98
CA LEU A 393 -6.95 14.12 11.80
C LEU A 393 -6.48 14.38 13.22
N SER A 394 -6.95 15.48 13.81
CA SER A 394 -6.76 15.80 15.21
C SER A 394 -7.98 16.51 15.76
N TYR A 395 -8.02 16.70 17.05
CA TYR A 395 -9.06 17.52 17.69
C TYR A 395 -8.44 18.46 18.74
N LYS A 396 -9.09 19.62 18.91
CA LYS A 396 -8.77 20.59 19.95
C LYS A 396 -10.09 21.15 20.50
N GLY A 397 -10.39 20.86 21.76
CA GLY A 397 -11.73 21.14 22.31
C GLY A 397 -12.81 20.40 21.51
N ASN A 398 -13.80 21.12 21.03
CA ASN A 398 -14.89 20.60 20.20
C ASN A 398 -14.63 20.72 18.69
N TYR A 399 -13.40 20.96 18.28
CA TYR A 399 -13.04 21.06 16.87
C TYR A 399 -12.23 19.87 16.40
N ILE A 400 -12.57 19.34 15.24
CA ILE A 400 -11.80 18.35 14.51
C ILE A 400 -11.06 19.05 13.37
N PHE A 401 -9.79 18.76 13.21
CA PHE A 401 -8.94 19.29 12.16
C PHE A 401 -8.53 18.14 11.23
N MET A 402 -8.65 18.37 9.95
CA MET A 402 -8.29 17.42 8.91
C MET A 402 -7.31 18.06 7.93
N ALA A 403 -6.12 17.48 7.79
CA ALA A 403 -5.12 17.94 6.84
C ALA A 403 -5.12 17.03 5.60
N THR A 404 -5.22 17.65 4.43
CA THR A 404 -5.15 16.98 3.13
C THR A 404 -4.12 17.63 2.23
N LYS A 405 -3.58 16.87 1.30
CA LYS A 405 -2.79 17.36 0.17
C LYS A 405 -3.55 17.21 -1.13
N ALA A 406 -3.48 18.19 -1.98
CA ALA A 406 -4.00 18.09 -3.33
C ALA A 406 -3.07 18.80 -4.32
N PRO A 407 -3.06 18.40 -5.59
CA PRO A 407 -2.32 19.11 -6.63
C PRO A 407 -2.76 20.57 -6.69
N SER A 408 -1.81 21.52 -6.81
CA SER A 408 -2.10 22.94 -6.90
C SER A 408 -2.96 23.30 -8.13
N HIS A 409 -2.93 22.45 -9.15
CA HIS A 409 -3.68 22.57 -10.41
C HIS A 409 -4.77 21.51 -10.57
N MET A 410 -5.36 21.07 -9.47
CA MET A 410 -6.48 20.14 -9.48
C MET A 410 -7.63 20.68 -10.35
N SER A 411 -8.20 19.84 -11.25
CA SER A 411 -9.30 20.28 -12.10
C SER A 411 -10.55 20.62 -11.29
N ASP A 412 -11.31 21.62 -11.72
CA ASP A 412 -12.53 22.04 -11.05
C ASP A 412 -13.53 20.88 -10.85
N ALA A 413 -13.62 19.96 -11.83
CA ALA A 413 -14.50 18.80 -11.75
C ALA A 413 -14.05 17.82 -10.64
N LEU A 414 -12.76 17.61 -10.46
CA LEU A 414 -12.21 16.74 -9.42
C LEU A 414 -12.39 17.38 -8.04
N TRP A 415 -12.27 18.71 -7.97
CA TRP A 415 -12.53 19.48 -6.76
C TRP A 415 -13.99 19.37 -6.32
N GLN A 416 -14.94 19.59 -7.23
CA GLN A 416 -16.38 19.45 -6.97
C GLN A 416 -16.73 18.04 -6.48
N GLN A 417 -16.23 17.01 -7.14
CA GLN A 417 -16.43 15.62 -6.72
C GLN A 417 -15.90 15.36 -5.30
N THR A 418 -14.77 15.94 -4.94
CA THR A 418 -14.21 15.81 -3.59
C THR A 418 -15.09 16.50 -2.54
N GLN A 419 -15.68 17.64 -2.87
CA GLN A 419 -16.60 18.37 -1.99
C GLN A 419 -17.91 17.59 -1.77
N GLU A 420 -18.50 17.06 -2.83
CA GLU A 420 -19.75 16.25 -2.74
C GLU A 420 -19.55 15.03 -1.83
N GLU A 421 -18.42 14.33 -1.94
CA GLU A 421 -18.09 13.20 -1.08
C GLU A 421 -17.85 13.61 0.38
N HIS A 422 -17.30 14.78 0.57
CA HIS A 422 -17.10 15.37 1.87
C HIS A 422 -18.45 15.63 2.56
N GLU A 423 -19.37 16.30 1.87
CA GLU A 423 -20.72 16.57 2.37
C GLU A 423 -21.48 15.27 2.69
N GLU A 424 -21.40 14.27 1.82
CA GLU A 424 -22.02 12.96 2.08
C GLU A 424 -21.47 12.29 3.31
N THR A 425 -20.16 12.41 3.55
CA THR A 425 -19.49 11.85 4.74
C THR A 425 -19.99 12.55 6.01
N LEU A 426 -20.10 13.85 6.01
CA LEU A 426 -20.64 14.62 7.14
C LEU A 426 -22.07 14.17 7.47
N ARG A 427 -22.91 14.00 6.45
CA ARG A 427 -24.29 13.48 6.63
C ARG A 427 -24.32 12.10 7.26
N ILE A 428 -23.42 11.20 6.86
CA ILE A 428 -23.36 9.85 7.45
C ILE A 428 -22.93 9.90 8.92
N ILE A 429 -21.99 10.78 9.27
CA ILE A 429 -21.58 10.98 10.65
C ILE A 429 -22.72 11.52 11.51
N ASP A 430 -23.44 12.55 11.01
CA ASP A 430 -24.59 13.12 11.69
C ASP A 430 -25.71 12.09 11.93
N LEU A 431 -25.96 11.22 10.96
CA LEU A 431 -26.94 10.14 11.08
C LEU A 431 -26.50 9.05 12.08
N LYS A 432 -25.21 8.78 12.18
CA LYS A 432 -24.66 7.74 13.07
C LYS A 432 -24.62 8.17 14.52
N TYR A 433 -24.37 9.45 14.78
CA TYR A 433 -24.23 10.00 16.12
C TYR A 433 -25.44 10.89 16.46
N ALA A 434 -26.57 10.26 16.82
CA ALA A 434 -27.83 10.95 17.08
C ALA A 434 -27.67 12.11 18.08
N GLY A 435 -28.04 13.30 17.67
CA GLY A 435 -27.96 14.52 18.50
C GLY A 435 -26.58 15.17 18.55
N VAL A 436 -25.67 14.74 17.68
CA VAL A 436 -24.37 15.39 17.43
C VAL A 436 -24.36 15.84 15.96
N THR A 437 -23.99 17.08 15.74
CA THR A 437 -23.80 17.65 14.40
C THR A 437 -22.36 17.99 14.15
N LEU A 438 -21.90 17.75 12.94
CA LEU A 438 -20.58 18.09 12.45
C LEU A 438 -20.70 19.19 11.40
N GLU A 439 -20.23 20.38 11.70
CA GLU A 439 -20.36 21.55 10.85
C GLU A 439 -18.98 22.04 10.41
N GLU A 440 -18.73 22.12 9.10
CA GLU A 440 -17.50 22.70 8.58
C GLU A 440 -17.50 24.21 8.85
N GLN A 441 -16.50 24.67 9.58
CA GLN A 441 -16.40 26.07 9.99
C GLN A 441 -15.46 26.86 9.09
N ASP A 442 -14.29 26.29 8.81
CA ASP A 442 -13.24 26.97 8.08
C ASP A 442 -12.43 26.00 7.22
N TYR A 443 -11.89 26.58 6.19
CA TYR A 443 -10.98 25.96 5.25
C TYR A 443 -9.75 26.85 5.06
N LEU A 444 -8.59 26.30 5.39
CA LEU A 444 -7.32 26.98 5.22
C LEU A 444 -6.51 26.31 4.11
N ARG A 445 -6.06 27.12 3.18
CA ARG A 445 -5.13 26.71 2.12
C ARG A 445 -3.75 27.30 2.38
N GLN A 446 -2.70 26.51 2.23
CA GLN A 446 -1.35 27.03 2.16
C GLN A 446 -1.19 27.83 0.86
N HIS A 447 -0.68 29.06 0.92
CA HIS A 447 -0.37 29.87 -0.26
C HIS A 447 0.90 29.36 -0.95
N GLU A 448 1.02 29.54 -2.26
CA GLU A 448 2.15 29.02 -3.08
C GLU A 448 3.52 29.45 -2.56
N ASP A 449 3.64 30.69 -2.06
CA ASP A 449 4.90 31.25 -1.52
C ASP A 449 4.97 31.21 0.02
N GLU A 450 3.99 30.61 0.69
CA GLU A 450 3.92 30.61 2.14
C GLU A 450 4.85 29.53 2.72
N LYS A 451 5.80 29.97 3.57
CA LYS A 451 6.63 29.03 4.33
C LYS A 451 5.76 28.18 5.25
N ILE A 452 6.07 26.90 5.36
CA ILE A 452 5.31 25.95 6.19
C ILE A 452 5.17 26.40 7.64
N ASP A 453 6.20 26.98 8.23
CA ASP A 453 6.16 27.47 9.61
C ASP A 453 5.16 28.62 9.78
N THR A 454 5.01 29.49 8.78
CA THR A 454 4.00 30.55 8.78
C THR A 454 2.60 29.97 8.68
N PHE A 455 2.41 28.98 7.81
CA PHE A 455 1.15 28.26 7.67
C PHE A 455 0.75 27.56 8.98
N ILE A 456 1.69 26.84 9.60
CA ILE A 456 1.49 26.18 10.91
C ILE A 456 1.09 27.19 11.99
N GLN A 457 1.73 28.37 12.03
CA GLN A 457 1.35 29.44 12.97
C GLN A 457 -0.09 29.94 12.72
N ARG A 458 -0.55 29.97 11.47
CA ARG A 458 -1.95 30.30 11.17
C ARG A 458 -2.90 29.23 11.71
N ILE A 459 -2.59 27.94 11.48
CA ILE A 459 -3.40 26.83 11.99
C ILE A 459 -3.43 26.83 13.51
N SER A 460 -2.29 27.06 14.19
CA SER A 460 -2.21 27.04 15.64
C SER A 460 -3.04 28.11 16.34
N LYS A 461 -3.34 29.22 15.62
CA LYS A 461 -4.18 30.32 16.11
C LYS A 461 -5.68 30.05 15.97
N LEU A 462 -6.09 29.00 15.27
CA LEU A 462 -7.48 28.56 15.21
C LEU A 462 -7.91 27.99 16.57
N ASN A 463 -8.83 28.67 17.22
CA ASN A 463 -9.39 28.28 18.53
C ASN A 463 -10.70 27.56 18.34
#